data_5c44e43305558ae7e49d6414e1d68eea
#
_entry.id   5c44e43305558ae7e49d6414e1d68eea
#
_cell.length_a   1.000
_cell.length_b   1.000
_cell.length_c   1.000
_cell.angle_alpha   90.00
_cell.angle_beta   90.00
_cell.angle_gamma   90.00
#
_symmetry.space_group_name_H-M   'P 1'
#
loop_
_entity.id
_entity.type
_entity.pdbx_description
1 polymer ?
#
loop_
_entity_poly.entity_id
_entity_poly.type
_entity_poly.pdbx_seq_one_letter_code
_entity_poly.pdbx_strand_id
1 'polypeptide(L)'
;MSAKGKWDRRSWHRKAGRPVSLWLGAIVVAGLVHQLLPNSRWVLIHLFTLGAVTNSIVVWSQHFTENFLHAPAPDEARPWQLRRIYALNLGIVVTVVGQLTTFWQVTTVGAAIVGLILAWHAIALARQYRQHNEQQRYASVVVAYVASACCMPFGAT
;
A
#
# COMPACT_ATOMS: atom_id res chain seq x y z
N MET A 1 -22.26 -22.56 -18.51
CA MET A 1 -22.53 -21.86 -17.25
C MET A 1 -21.19 -21.37 -16.72
N SER A 2 -20.89 -20.08 -16.91
CA SER A 2 -19.62 -19.49 -16.41
C SER A 2 -19.71 -19.38 -14.90
N ALA A 3 -18.87 -20.09 -14.16
CA ALA A 3 -18.72 -19.93 -12.73
C ALA A 3 -18.34 -18.46 -12.47
N LYS A 4 -19.26 -17.67 -11.91
CA LYS A 4 -18.94 -16.34 -11.39
C LYS A 4 -17.78 -16.48 -10.42
N GLY A 5 -16.59 -16.02 -10.79
CA GLY A 5 -15.43 -16.06 -9.93
C GLY A 5 -15.79 -15.46 -8.55
N LYS A 6 -15.30 -16.08 -7.51
CA LYS A 6 -15.58 -15.73 -6.09
C LYS A 6 -15.28 -14.23 -5.78
N TRP A 7 -14.53 -13.59 -6.65
CA TRP A 7 -14.11 -12.19 -6.54
C TRP A 7 -14.58 -11.38 -7.74
N ASP A 8 -15.72 -10.69 -7.60
CA ASP A 8 -16.11 -9.63 -8.54
C ASP A 8 -15.11 -8.47 -8.44
N ARG A 9 -14.64 -7.99 -9.61
CA ARG A 9 -13.64 -6.91 -9.72
C ARG A 9 -14.05 -5.67 -8.89
N ARG A 10 -15.32 -5.29 -8.92
CA ARG A 10 -15.85 -4.13 -8.15
C ARG A 10 -15.79 -4.37 -6.64
N SER A 11 -16.09 -5.57 -6.18
CA SER A 11 -16.05 -5.92 -4.76
C SER A 11 -14.62 -5.91 -4.20
N TRP A 12 -13.66 -6.37 -5.01
CA TRP A 12 -12.25 -6.35 -4.65
C TRP A 12 -11.72 -4.91 -4.53
N HIS A 13 -11.92 -4.06 -5.55
CA HIS A 13 -11.48 -2.65 -5.52
C HIS A 13 -12.08 -1.88 -4.33
N ARG A 14 -13.35 -2.11 -4.01
CA ARG A 14 -13.99 -1.51 -2.85
C ARG A 14 -13.34 -1.95 -1.53
N LYS A 15 -12.96 -3.22 -1.39
CA LYS A 15 -12.26 -3.73 -0.20
C LYS A 15 -10.82 -3.20 -0.12
N ALA A 16 -10.11 -3.21 -1.23
CA ALA A 16 -8.72 -2.74 -1.31
C ALA A 16 -8.60 -1.22 -1.10
N GLY A 17 -9.57 -0.43 -1.56
CA GLY A 17 -9.57 1.02 -1.43
C GLY A 17 -10.06 1.55 -0.06
N ARG A 18 -10.72 0.73 0.77
CA ARG A 18 -11.22 1.15 2.09
C ARG A 18 -10.14 1.78 2.98
N PRO A 19 -8.92 1.23 3.10
CA PRO A 19 -7.89 1.84 3.92
C PRO A 19 -7.57 3.28 3.52
N VAL A 20 -7.53 3.59 2.22
CA VAL A 20 -7.27 4.96 1.74
C VAL A 20 -8.31 5.93 2.30
N SER A 21 -9.61 5.59 2.19
CA SER A 21 -10.70 6.44 2.71
C SER A 21 -10.64 6.58 4.23
N LEU A 22 -10.28 5.51 4.95
CA LEU A 22 -10.12 5.55 6.41
C LEU A 22 -8.96 6.48 6.82
N TRP A 23 -7.82 6.41 6.13
CA TRP A 23 -6.70 7.29 6.41
C TRP A 23 -6.99 8.75 6.07
N LEU A 24 -7.70 9.02 4.97
CA LEU A 24 -8.16 10.38 4.66
C LEU A 24 -9.09 10.93 5.76
N GLY A 25 -9.99 10.10 6.26
CA GLY A 25 -10.82 10.45 7.42
C GLY A 25 -9.99 10.71 8.68
N ALA A 26 -9.00 9.86 8.95
CA ALA A 26 -8.09 10.02 10.08
C ALA A 26 -7.27 11.33 10.00
N ILE A 27 -6.85 11.73 8.78
CA ILE A 27 -6.14 13.01 8.56
C ILE A 27 -7.05 14.18 8.90
N VAL A 28 -8.32 14.15 8.48
CA VAL A 28 -9.29 15.21 8.79
C VAL A 28 -9.48 15.31 10.31
N VAL A 29 -9.70 14.19 10.99
CA VAL A 29 -9.86 14.16 12.45
C VAL A 29 -8.60 14.66 13.14
N ALA A 30 -7.42 14.16 12.77
CA ALA A 30 -6.15 14.61 13.34
C ALA A 30 -5.90 16.11 13.09
N GLY A 31 -6.29 16.62 11.92
CA GLY A 31 -6.22 18.05 11.61
C GLY A 31 -7.12 18.91 12.49
N LEU A 32 -8.31 18.44 12.83
CA LEU A 32 -9.21 19.16 13.74
C LEU A 32 -8.70 19.18 15.20
N VAL A 33 -8.03 18.11 15.63
CA VAL A 33 -7.50 18.01 17.01
C VAL A 33 -5.98 18.21 17.10
N HIS A 34 -5.35 18.75 16.06
CA HIS A 34 -3.90 18.83 15.95
C HIS A 34 -3.22 19.53 17.15
N GLN A 35 -3.90 20.47 17.80
CA GLN A 35 -3.40 21.18 18.99
C GLN A 35 -3.24 20.25 20.20
N LEU A 36 -3.98 19.14 20.25
CA LEU A 36 -3.93 18.14 21.33
C LEU A 36 -2.92 17.03 21.05
N LEU A 37 -2.39 16.96 19.82
CA LEU A 37 -1.51 15.87 19.41
C LEU A 37 -0.03 16.25 19.60
N PRO A 38 0.76 15.42 20.31
CA PRO A 38 2.21 15.59 20.30
C PRO A 38 2.73 15.41 18.88
N ASN A 39 3.69 16.24 18.48
CA ASN A 39 4.30 16.19 17.14
C ASN A 39 3.28 16.21 15.99
N SER A 40 2.20 17.00 16.12
CA SER A 40 1.06 17.00 15.18
C SER A 40 1.47 17.14 13.72
N ARG A 41 2.49 17.96 13.41
CA ARG A 41 3.02 18.09 12.04
C ARG A 41 3.52 16.76 11.50
N TRP A 42 4.33 16.03 12.28
CA TRP A 42 4.83 14.71 11.91
C TRP A 42 3.69 13.73 11.68
N VAL A 43 2.74 13.68 12.61
CA VAL A 43 1.57 12.81 12.54
C VAL A 43 0.76 13.06 11.26
N LEU A 44 0.42 14.32 10.96
CA LEU A 44 -0.36 14.68 9.77
C LEU A 44 0.35 14.30 8.47
N ILE A 45 1.66 14.59 8.37
CA ILE A 45 2.46 14.24 7.20
C ILE A 45 2.47 12.71 7.01
N HIS A 46 2.69 11.93 8.06
CA HIS A 46 2.80 10.48 7.95
C HIS A 46 1.45 9.77 7.79
N LEU A 47 0.37 10.28 8.37
CA LEU A 47 -0.97 9.83 8.06
C LEU A 47 -1.29 10.01 6.56
N PHE A 48 -0.87 11.13 5.98
CA PHE A 48 -1.05 11.38 4.56
C PHE A 48 -0.14 10.48 3.71
N THR A 49 1.17 10.52 3.95
CA THR A 49 2.16 9.81 3.11
C THR A 49 2.07 8.29 3.27
N LEU A 50 2.16 7.77 4.50
CA LEU A 50 2.10 6.32 4.76
C LEU A 50 0.66 5.81 4.68
N GLY A 51 -0.30 6.55 5.25
CA GLY A 51 -1.68 6.12 5.29
C GLY A 51 -2.36 6.21 3.91
N ALA A 52 -2.55 7.41 3.39
CA ALA A 52 -3.33 7.60 2.16
C ALA A 52 -2.52 7.30 0.89
N VAL A 53 -1.34 7.94 0.73
CA VAL A 53 -0.57 7.86 -0.52
C VAL A 53 0.00 6.46 -0.75
N THR A 54 0.65 5.86 0.26
CA THR A 54 1.25 4.52 0.13
C THR A 54 0.19 3.45 -0.17
N ASN A 55 -0.96 3.48 0.51
CA ASN A 55 -2.07 2.57 0.21
C ASN A 55 -2.60 2.78 -1.22
N SER A 56 -2.73 4.03 -1.67
CA SER A 56 -3.14 4.33 -3.05
C SER A 56 -2.14 3.74 -4.06
N ILE A 57 -0.84 3.93 -3.85
CA ILE A 57 0.20 3.39 -4.73
C ILE A 57 0.11 1.86 -4.78
N VAL A 58 -0.01 1.17 -3.64
CA VAL A 58 -0.11 -0.30 -3.60
C VAL A 58 -1.33 -0.81 -4.36
N VAL A 59 -2.49 -0.18 -4.21
CA VAL A 59 -3.72 -0.59 -4.91
C VAL A 59 -3.62 -0.30 -6.42
N TRP A 60 -3.19 0.91 -6.78
CA TRP A 60 -3.15 1.33 -8.18
C TRP A 60 -2.01 0.70 -8.97
N SER A 61 -0.83 0.49 -8.38
CA SER A 61 0.27 -0.20 -9.06
C SER A 61 -0.12 -1.63 -9.45
N GLN A 62 -0.83 -2.35 -8.58
CA GLN A 62 -1.37 -3.66 -8.91
C GLN A 62 -2.38 -3.59 -10.07
N HIS A 63 -3.31 -2.64 -10.00
CA HIS A 63 -4.32 -2.44 -11.04
C HIS A 63 -3.68 -2.11 -12.39
N PHE A 64 -2.72 -1.19 -12.42
CA PHE A 64 -2.01 -0.81 -13.65
C PHE A 64 -1.19 -1.97 -14.20
N THR A 65 -0.50 -2.72 -13.35
CA THR A 65 0.25 -3.91 -13.79
C THR A 65 -0.66 -4.92 -14.47
N GLU A 66 -1.82 -5.23 -13.87
CA GLU A 66 -2.80 -6.15 -14.47
C GLU A 66 -3.35 -5.64 -15.81
N ASN A 67 -3.59 -4.32 -15.92
CA ASN A 67 -4.10 -3.73 -17.15
C ASN A 67 -3.04 -3.64 -18.25
N PHE A 68 -1.81 -3.23 -17.93
CA PHE A 68 -0.74 -3.11 -18.92
C PHE A 68 -0.24 -4.45 -19.44
N LEU A 69 -0.24 -5.46 -18.59
CA LEU A 69 0.12 -6.82 -18.99
C LEU A 69 -1.06 -7.59 -19.63
N HIS A 70 -2.27 -7.01 -19.66
CA HIS A 70 -3.51 -7.69 -20.06
C HIS A 70 -3.70 -9.05 -19.36
N ALA A 71 -3.11 -9.18 -18.16
CA ALA A 71 -3.07 -10.40 -17.37
C ALA A 71 -3.71 -10.14 -15.99
N PRO A 72 -5.04 -10.36 -15.87
CA PRO A 72 -5.70 -10.22 -14.57
C PRO A 72 -5.13 -11.24 -13.59
N ALA A 73 -4.90 -10.79 -12.34
CA ALA A 73 -4.43 -11.70 -11.31
C ALA A 73 -5.46 -12.85 -11.11
N PRO A 74 -5.00 -14.10 -10.96
CA PRO A 74 -5.87 -15.21 -10.69
C PRO A 74 -6.62 -15.02 -9.36
N ASP A 75 -7.81 -15.61 -9.26
CA ASP A 75 -8.66 -15.47 -8.06
C ASP A 75 -7.93 -15.92 -6.78
N GLU A 76 -7.01 -16.85 -6.88
CA GLU A 76 -6.17 -17.34 -5.78
C GLU A 76 -5.16 -16.30 -5.25
N ALA A 77 -4.76 -15.35 -6.10
CA ALA A 77 -3.83 -14.27 -5.71
C ALA A 77 -4.54 -13.13 -4.95
N ARG A 78 -5.86 -12.97 -5.10
CA ARG A 78 -6.65 -11.89 -4.49
C ARG A 78 -6.59 -11.87 -2.95
N PRO A 79 -6.71 -13.00 -2.23
CA PRO A 79 -6.54 -13.03 -0.78
C PRO A 79 -5.14 -12.58 -0.34
N TRP A 80 -4.09 -12.96 -1.06
CA TRP A 80 -2.71 -12.54 -0.76
C TRP A 80 -2.49 -11.05 -0.97
N GLN A 81 -3.11 -10.46 -1.99
CA GLN A 81 -3.11 -9.01 -2.21
C GLN A 81 -3.76 -8.27 -1.04
N LEU A 82 -4.92 -8.73 -0.58
CA LEU A 82 -5.60 -8.14 0.58
C LEU A 82 -4.79 -8.30 1.88
N ARG A 83 -4.17 -9.47 2.10
CA ARG A 83 -3.29 -9.69 3.26
C ARG A 83 -2.13 -8.70 3.29
N ARG A 84 -1.50 -8.41 2.15
CA ARG A 84 -0.45 -7.39 2.05
C ARG A 84 -0.96 -6.00 2.43
N ILE A 85 -2.15 -5.61 1.93
CA ILE A 85 -2.75 -4.33 2.26
C ILE A 85 -3.04 -4.24 3.77
N TYR A 86 -3.61 -5.28 4.38
CA TYR A 86 -3.88 -5.27 5.81
C TYR A 86 -2.60 -5.28 6.66
N ALA A 87 -1.58 -6.06 6.29
CA ALA A 87 -0.30 -6.07 6.97
C ALA A 87 0.42 -4.72 6.86
N LEU A 88 0.35 -4.05 5.69
CA LEU A 88 0.84 -2.68 5.51
C LEU A 88 0.15 -1.74 6.50
N ASN A 89 -1.17 -1.78 6.57
CA ASN A 89 -1.92 -0.89 7.46
C ASN A 89 -1.64 -1.17 8.94
N LEU A 90 -1.42 -2.42 9.32
CA LEU A 90 -0.97 -2.77 10.67
C LEU A 90 0.40 -2.12 10.97
N GLY A 91 1.37 -2.22 10.06
CA GLY A 91 2.66 -1.57 10.19
C GLY A 91 2.55 -0.05 10.34
N ILE A 92 1.68 0.59 9.55
CA ILE A 92 1.43 2.03 9.62
C ILE A 92 0.84 2.41 11.00
N VAL A 93 -0.16 1.67 11.48
CA VAL A 93 -0.75 1.90 12.80
C VAL A 93 0.30 1.77 13.90
N VAL A 94 1.13 0.73 13.87
CA VAL A 94 2.22 0.51 14.84
C VAL A 94 3.20 1.68 14.81
N THR A 95 3.58 2.16 13.62
CA THR A 95 4.47 3.33 13.45
C THR A 95 3.87 4.59 14.10
N VAL A 96 2.62 4.89 13.79
CA VAL A 96 1.93 6.09 14.30
C VAL A 96 1.73 6.00 15.82
N VAL A 97 1.31 4.85 16.35
CA VAL A 97 1.15 4.63 17.79
C VAL A 97 2.50 4.77 18.51
N GLY A 98 3.58 4.17 17.98
CA GLY A 98 4.92 4.31 18.54
C GLY A 98 5.35 5.76 18.63
N GLN A 99 5.08 6.57 17.61
CA GLN A 99 5.40 7.99 17.60
C GLN A 99 4.56 8.79 18.60
N LEU A 100 3.26 8.52 18.68
CA LEU A 100 2.36 9.19 19.62
C LEU A 100 2.71 8.88 21.09
N THR A 101 3.19 7.67 21.35
CA THR A 101 3.60 7.23 22.69
C THR A 101 5.07 7.51 23.00
N THR A 102 5.81 8.12 22.07
CA THR A 102 7.25 8.41 22.17
C THR A 102 8.15 7.18 22.35
N PHE A 103 7.64 5.99 22.06
CA PHE A 103 8.41 4.74 22.08
C PHE A 103 9.07 4.50 20.71
N TRP A 104 10.30 4.99 20.54
CA TRP A 104 11.04 4.91 19.28
C TRP A 104 11.22 3.46 18.77
N GLN A 105 11.34 2.48 19.68
CA GLN A 105 11.45 1.06 19.30
C GLN A 105 10.18 0.58 18.58
N VAL A 106 9.00 0.97 19.06
CA VAL A 106 7.71 0.62 18.44
C VAL A 106 7.59 1.29 17.07
N THR A 107 7.99 2.56 16.95
CA THR A 107 8.04 3.29 15.69
C THR A 107 8.94 2.58 14.68
N THR A 108 10.14 2.17 15.10
CA THR A 108 11.11 1.47 14.25
C THR A 108 10.58 0.11 13.79
N VAL A 109 9.97 -0.67 14.68
CA VAL A 109 9.34 -1.95 14.32
C VAL A 109 8.23 -1.74 13.31
N GLY A 110 7.36 -0.76 13.52
CA GLY A 110 6.30 -0.41 12.57
C GLY A 110 6.85 -0.03 11.20
N ALA A 111 7.86 0.84 11.15
CA ALA A 111 8.52 1.26 9.92
C ALA A 111 9.18 0.07 9.20
N ALA A 112 9.83 -0.84 9.94
CA ALA A 112 10.42 -2.06 9.37
C ALA A 112 9.33 -2.96 8.75
N ILE A 113 8.18 -3.14 9.41
CA ILE A 113 7.04 -3.89 8.85
C ILE A 113 6.57 -3.24 7.54
N VAL A 114 6.38 -1.92 7.52
CA VAL A 114 5.98 -1.18 6.32
C VAL A 114 6.98 -1.43 5.18
N GLY A 115 8.29 -1.27 5.44
CA GLY A 115 9.34 -1.50 4.45
C GLY A 115 9.34 -2.92 3.89
N LEU A 116 9.22 -3.93 4.75
CA LEU A 116 9.17 -5.34 4.34
C LEU A 116 7.94 -5.66 3.49
N ILE A 117 6.77 -5.10 3.82
CA ILE A 117 5.54 -5.31 3.05
C ILE A 117 5.64 -4.62 1.68
N LEU A 118 6.21 -3.41 1.61
CA LEU A 118 6.44 -2.73 0.34
C LEU A 118 7.44 -3.49 -0.54
N ALA A 119 8.52 -4.01 0.04
CA ALA A 119 9.46 -4.88 -0.67
C ALA A 119 8.77 -6.15 -1.20
N TRP A 120 7.94 -6.79 -0.37
CA TRP A 120 7.14 -7.94 -0.81
C TRP A 120 6.20 -7.57 -1.96
N HIS A 121 5.54 -6.42 -1.89
CA HIS A 121 4.66 -5.94 -2.96
C HIS A 121 5.45 -5.71 -4.27
N ALA A 122 6.61 -5.04 -4.20
CA ALA A 122 7.47 -4.81 -5.34
C ALA A 122 7.95 -6.11 -5.99
N ILE A 123 8.38 -7.10 -5.17
CA ILE A 123 8.77 -8.42 -5.65
C ILE A 123 7.61 -9.14 -6.35
N ALA A 124 6.39 -9.05 -5.80
CA ALA A 124 5.21 -9.66 -6.40
C ALA A 124 4.89 -9.06 -7.78
N LEU A 125 4.97 -7.73 -7.93
CA LEU A 125 4.80 -7.04 -9.20
C LEU A 125 5.90 -7.42 -10.20
N ALA A 126 7.16 -7.46 -9.75
CA ALA A 126 8.29 -7.85 -10.59
C ALA A 126 8.17 -9.30 -11.10
N ARG A 127 7.70 -10.22 -10.25
CA ARG A 127 7.42 -11.62 -10.66
C ARG A 127 6.30 -11.70 -11.69
N GLN A 128 5.21 -10.97 -11.48
CA GLN A 128 4.11 -10.91 -12.42
C GLN A 128 4.57 -10.36 -13.77
N TYR A 129 5.37 -9.31 -13.78
CA TYR A 129 5.98 -8.75 -14.97
C TYR A 129 6.85 -9.78 -15.72
N ARG A 130 7.77 -10.47 -15.02
CA ARG A 130 8.66 -11.47 -15.62
C ARG A 130 7.93 -12.64 -16.25
N GLN A 131 6.78 -13.03 -15.70
CA GLN A 131 5.95 -14.15 -16.22
C GLN A 131 5.19 -13.78 -17.51
N HIS A 132 4.97 -12.49 -17.78
CA HIS A 132 4.18 -12.02 -18.92
C HIS A 132 4.99 -11.13 -19.88
N ASN A 133 6.30 -11.33 -19.96
CA ASN A 133 7.28 -10.46 -20.62
C ASN A 133 7.19 -10.41 -22.17
N GLU A 134 6.20 -11.05 -22.79
CA GLU A 134 6.05 -11.02 -24.25
C GLU A 134 5.56 -9.67 -24.82
N GLN A 135 5.07 -8.78 -23.97
CA GLN A 135 4.59 -7.44 -24.36
C GLN A 135 5.49 -6.33 -23.81
N GLN A 136 6.67 -6.16 -24.40
CA GLN A 136 7.72 -5.22 -23.96
C GLN A 136 7.32 -3.72 -23.96
N ARG A 137 6.16 -3.34 -24.50
CA ARG A 137 5.81 -1.93 -24.75
C ARG A 137 5.68 -1.07 -23.48
N TYR A 138 5.40 -1.68 -22.33
CA TYR A 138 5.17 -0.97 -21.07
C TYR A 138 6.14 -1.36 -19.93
N ALA A 139 7.20 -2.05 -20.27
CA ALA A 139 8.20 -2.53 -19.31
C ALA A 139 8.78 -1.41 -18.45
N SER A 140 9.10 -0.27 -19.07
CA SER A 140 9.67 0.89 -18.39
C SER A 140 8.73 1.50 -17.35
N VAL A 141 7.43 1.50 -17.61
CA VAL A 141 6.42 2.05 -16.69
C VAL A 141 6.30 1.16 -15.46
N VAL A 142 6.25 -0.16 -15.63
CA VAL A 142 6.21 -1.12 -14.50
C VAL A 142 7.47 -1.05 -13.67
N VAL A 143 8.65 -0.95 -14.31
CA VAL A 143 9.93 -0.77 -13.61
C VAL A 143 9.95 0.53 -12.82
N ALA A 144 9.46 1.64 -13.38
CA ALA A 144 9.36 2.91 -12.66
C ALA A 144 8.48 2.83 -11.42
N TYR A 145 7.31 2.13 -11.51
CA TYR A 145 6.44 1.90 -10.35
C TYR A 145 7.09 1.02 -9.28
N VAL A 146 7.78 -0.04 -9.68
CA VAL A 146 8.53 -0.91 -8.76
C VAL A 146 9.64 -0.13 -8.08
N ALA A 147 10.41 0.66 -8.83
CA ALA A 147 11.47 1.51 -8.30
C ALA A 147 10.91 2.54 -7.31
N SER A 148 9.79 3.19 -7.64
CA SER A 148 9.12 4.14 -6.74
C SER A 148 8.69 3.47 -5.43
N ALA A 149 8.11 2.28 -5.50
CA ALA A 149 7.71 1.53 -4.32
C ALA A 149 8.90 1.12 -3.44
N CYS A 150 10.04 0.80 -4.05
CA CYS A 150 11.29 0.48 -3.33
C CYS A 150 11.94 1.72 -2.70
N CYS A 151 11.80 2.90 -3.30
CA CYS A 151 12.39 4.14 -2.78
C CYS A 151 11.57 4.78 -1.65
N MET A 152 10.27 4.47 -1.51
CA MET A 152 9.43 5.05 -0.48
C MET A 152 9.91 4.86 0.96
N PRO A 153 10.46 3.70 1.37
CA PRO A 153 10.97 3.52 2.72
C PRO A 153 12.11 4.48 3.07
N PHE A 154 12.92 4.88 2.09
CA PHE A 154 14.08 5.77 2.29
C PHE A 154 13.70 7.24 2.41
N GLY A 155 12.52 7.64 1.95
CA GLY A 155 12.00 8.99 2.13
C GLY A 155 11.25 9.20 3.45
N ALA A 156 11.06 8.14 4.24
CA ALA A 156 10.33 8.18 5.50
C ALA A 156 11.25 8.31 6.74
N THR A 157 12.57 8.28 6.53
CA THR A 157 13.61 8.50 7.56
C THR A 157 14.09 9.94 7.56
#